data_44ab3c0f487c6a5edee37ed4e22e9eec
#
_entry.id   44ab3c0f487c6a5edee37ed4e22e9eec
#
_cell.length_a   1.000
_cell.length_b   1.000
_cell.length_c   1.000
_cell.angle_alpha   90.00
_cell.angle_beta   90.00
_cell.angle_gamma   90.00
#
_symmetry.space_group_name_H-M   'P 1'
#
loop_
_entity.id
_entity.type
_entity.pdbx_description
1 polymer ?
#
loop_
_entity_poly.entity_id
_entity_poly.type
_entity_poly.pdbx_seq_one_letter_code
_entity_poly.pdbx_strand_id
1 'polypeptide(L)'
;VTRSPLLPRLALLMPLALAACDRADMVSQPKSKTWDRNPFFPQGQTMRLPPPGTVARAAPDRPVPQPAAATPDLLARGQERYGVFCTPCHGGAGHGDGMIVERGYPRPPSFDEARLRAAPARHFYDVITHGRGTMLPYAAQVPPADRWAIVAYIRALQLSQGATLAALPEEDRAKVAAAEPTTAKSATDLESTDPQRTKR
;
A
#
# COMPACT_ATOMS: atom_id res chain seq x y z
N VAL A 1 -25.86 64.15 -10.66
CA VAL A 1 -25.18 62.90 -10.63
C VAL A 1 -26.15 61.90 -9.97
N THR A 2 -26.94 61.19 -10.80
CA THR A 2 -27.93 60.18 -10.37
C THR A 2 -27.18 58.88 -10.02
N ARG A 3 -27.04 58.62 -8.73
CA ARG A 3 -26.52 57.32 -8.22
C ARG A 3 -27.53 56.23 -8.51
N SER A 4 -27.21 55.33 -9.41
CA SER A 4 -28.04 54.19 -9.78
C SER A 4 -28.28 53.27 -8.58
N PRO A 5 -29.53 52.95 -8.17
CA PRO A 5 -29.83 52.13 -6.98
C PRO A 5 -29.56 50.65 -7.20
N LEU A 6 -29.00 50.25 -8.35
CA LEU A 6 -28.71 48.86 -8.71
C LEU A 6 -27.45 48.27 -8.00
N LEU A 7 -26.45 49.16 -7.74
CA LEU A 7 -25.18 48.72 -7.11
C LEU A 7 -25.35 48.10 -5.71
N PRO A 8 -26.13 48.68 -4.76
CA PRO A 8 -26.27 48.06 -3.44
C PRO A 8 -27.08 46.74 -3.46
N ARG A 9 -28.00 46.58 -4.43
CA ARG A 9 -28.76 45.33 -4.59
C ARG A 9 -27.92 44.21 -5.16
N LEU A 10 -26.99 44.50 -6.07
CA LEU A 10 -26.07 43.53 -6.61
C LEU A 10 -25.03 43.07 -5.57
N ALA A 11 -24.57 43.98 -4.70
CA ALA A 11 -23.65 43.65 -3.59
C ALA A 11 -24.28 42.75 -2.53
N LEU A 12 -25.59 42.80 -2.34
CA LEU A 12 -26.31 41.95 -1.38
C LEU A 12 -26.56 40.54 -1.92
N LEU A 13 -26.63 40.34 -3.22
CA LEU A 13 -26.85 39.05 -3.88
C LEU A 13 -25.58 38.22 -4.01
N MET A 14 -24.41 38.86 -4.01
CA MET A 14 -23.11 38.17 -4.16
C MET A 14 -22.76 37.22 -3.01
N PRO A 15 -22.97 37.54 -1.70
CA PRO A 15 -22.72 36.58 -0.63
C PRO A 15 -23.73 35.42 -0.61
N LEU A 16 -24.95 35.62 -1.12
CA LEU A 16 -25.97 34.56 -1.22
C LEU A 16 -25.58 33.50 -2.27
N ALA A 17 -24.97 33.92 -3.38
CA ALA A 17 -24.50 33.01 -4.42
C ALA A 17 -23.28 32.20 -3.97
N LEU A 18 -22.42 32.76 -3.11
CA LEU A 18 -21.27 32.02 -2.52
C LEU A 18 -21.68 31.02 -1.46
N ALA A 19 -22.78 31.24 -0.76
CA ALA A 19 -23.30 30.29 0.23
C ALA A 19 -23.99 29.06 -0.40
N ALA A 20 -24.39 29.13 -1.68
CA ALA A 20 -25.05 28.03 -2.38
C ALA A 20 -24.11 26.90 -2.83
N CYS A 21 -22.79 27.09 -2.74
CA CYS A 21 -21.80 26.06 -3.05
C CYS A 21 -21.38 25.27 -1.79
N ASP A 22 -22.34 24.70 -1.08
CA ASP A 22 -22.01 23.74 -0.03
C ASP A 22 -21.57 22.41 -0.69
N ARG A 23 -20.25 22.18 -0.71
CA ARG A 23 -19.65 20.94 -1.20
C ARG A 23 -19.87 19.75 -0.27
N ALA A 24 -20.64 19.92 0.80
CA ALA A 24 -20.86 18.93 1.83
C ALA A 24 -21.99 17.93 1.52
N ASP A 25 -22.77 18.13 0.47
CA ASP A 25 -23.96 17.32 0.15
C ASP A 25 -23.68 15.82 0.02
N MET A 26 -22.50 15.44 -0.45
CA MET A 26 -22.11 14.04 -0.58
C MET A 26 -21.34 13.50 0.64
N VAL A 27 -20.88 14.37 1.53
CA VAL A 27 -20.14 14.00 2.74
C VAL A 27 -21.08 13.66 3.89
N SER A 28 -22.15 14.44 4.07
CA SER A 28 -23.15 14.19 5.09
C SER A 28 -24.51 13.92 4.44
N GLN A 29 -24.83 12.65 4.31
CA GLN A 29 -26.10 12.21 3.72
C GLN A 29 -27.13 11.91 4.83
N PRO A 30 -28.45 12.12 4.59
CA PRO A 30 -29.51 11.78 5.54
C PRO A 30 -29.74 10.25 5.59
N LYS A 31 -28.73 9.51 6.06
CA LYS A 31 -28.78 8.06 6.23
C LYS A 31 -28.29 7.69 7.63
N SER A 32 -28.90 6.71 8.23
CA SER A 32 -28.44 6.16 9.50
C SER A 32 -27.13 5.36 9.27
N LYS A 33 -26.08 5.76 9.95
CA LYS A 33 -24.80 5.02 9.99
C LYS A 33 -24.82 4.03 11.15
N THR A 34 -23.89 3.09 11.14
CA THR A 34 -23.78 2.01 12.14
C THR A 34 -23.86 2.49 13.59
N TRP A 35 -23.17 3.57 13.93
CA TRP A 35 -23.06 4.08 15.30
C TRP A 35 -23.96 5.30 15.59
N ASP A 36 -24.82 5.71 14.65
CA ASP A 36 -25.72 6.83 14.86
C ASP A 36 -26.73 6.50 15.96
N ARG A 37 -27.04 7.51 16.75
CA ARG A 37 -28.09 7.38 17.76
C ARG A 37 -29.44 7.12 17.09
N ASN A 38 -30.14 6.11 17.56
CA ASN A 38 -31.45 5.75 17.06
C ASN A 38 -32.38 5.40 18.22
N PRO A 39 -33.37 6.24 18.51
CA PRO A 39 -34.27 6.06 19.63
C PRO A 39 -35.26 4.88 19.46
N PHE A 40 -35.40 4.35 18.25
CA PHE A 40 -36.30 3.23 17.98
C PHE A 40 -35.74 1.87 18.44
N PHE A 41 -34.45 1.79 18.77
CA PHE A 41 -33.83 0.54 19.20
C PHE A 41 -33.42 0.58 20.67
N PRO A 42 -33.61 -0.52 21.41
CA PRO A 42 -33.31 -0.58 22.86
C PRO A 42 -31.85 -0.22 23.21
N GLN A 43 -30.91 -0.47 22.31
CA GLN A 43 -29.50 -0.13 22.49
C GLN A 43 -29.17 1.34 22.16
N GLY A 44 -30.13 2.09 21.67
CA GLY A 44 -29.97 3.50 21.29
C GLY A 44 -29.09 3.75 20.08
N GLN A 45 -28.78 2.73 19.31
CA GLN A 45 -27.93 2.79 18.12
C GLN A 45 -28.60 2.15 16.90
N THR A 46 -28.26 2.63 15.71
CA THR A 46 -28.78 2.07 14.44
C THR A 46 -28.38 0.62 14.24
N MET A 47 -27.12 0.28 14.56
CA MET A 47 -26.65 -1.09 14.48
C MET A 47 -27.21 -1.91 15.65
N ARG A 48 -27.87 -3.01 15.33
CA ARG A 48 -28.34 -3.98 16.31
C ARG A 48 -27.24 -4.98 16.64
N LEU A 49 -27.18 -5.41 17.89
CA LEU A 49 -26.33 -6.54 18.27
C LEU A 49 -26.76 -7.80 17.51
N PRO A 50 -25.83 -8.59 17.01
CA PRO A 50 -26.14 -9.88 16.41
C PRO A 50 -26.89 -10.78 17.42
N PRO A 51 -27.80 -11.65 16.98
CA PRO A 51 -28.41 -12.64 17.86
C PRO A 51 -27.34 -13.48 18.59
N PRO A 52 -27.60 -13.93 19.82
CA PRO A 52 -26.69 -14.85 20.52
C PRO A 52 -26.40 -16.09 19.67
N GLY A 53 -25.14 -16.51 19.63
CA GLY A 53 -24.69 -17.65 18.83
C GLY A 53 -24.33 -17.32 17.38
N THR A 54 -24.49 -16.06 16.93
CA THR A 54 -24.05 -15.64 15.60
C THR A 54 -22.53 -15.74 15.51
N VAL A 55 -22.02 -16.47 14.52
CA VAL A 55 -20.60 -16.56 14.19
C VAL A 55 -20.32 -15.58 13.06
N ALA A 56 -19.37 -14.67 13.28
CA ALA A 56 -18.93 -13.73 12.24
C ALA A 56 -18.39 -14.50 11.03
N ARG A 57 -18.79 -14.09 9.82
CA ARG A 57 -18.30 -14.71 8.58
C ARG A 57 -16.80 -14.56 8.44
N ALA A 58 -16.23 -13.43 8.87
CA ALA A 58 -14.81 -13.26 9.10
C ALA A 58 -14.51 -13.78 10.50
N ALA A 59 -14.18 -15.05 10.64
CA ALA A 59 -13.63 -15.57 11.89
C ALA A 59 -12.40 -14.74 12.26
N PRO A 60 -12.18 -14.42 13.55
CA PRO A 60 -10.96 -13.77 13.98
C PRO A 60 -9.79 -14.60 13.46
N ASP A 61 -8.80 -13.93 12.88
CA ASP A 61 -7.59 -14.57 12.40
C ASP A 61 -7.02 -15.46 13.48
N ARG A 62 -7.06 -16.78 13.26
CA ARG A 62 -6.40 -17.70 14.17
C ARG A 62 -4.90 -17.42 14.08
N PRO A 63 -4.21 -17.20 15.20
CA PRO A 63 -2.78 -17.03 15.19
C PRO A 63 -2.12 -18.23 14.49
N VAL A 64 -1.33 -17.97 13.46
CA VAL A 64 -0.52 -18.96 12.79
C VAL A 64 0.91 -18.78 13.30
N PRO A 65 1.56 -19.86 13.80
CA PRO A 65 2.93 -19.76 14.26
C PRO A 65 3.87 -19.37 13.12
N GLN A 66 4.97 -18.71 13.46
CA GLN A 66 6.03 -18.44 12.49
C GLN A 66 6.59 -19.76 11.98
N PRO A 67 6.74 -19.92 10.64
CA PRO A 67 7.38 -21.09 10.07
C PRO A 67 8.82 -21.26 10.59
N ALA A 68 9.21 -22.49 10.90
CA ALA A 68 10.55 -22.80 11.42
C ALA A 68 11.66 -22.56 10.37
N ALA A 69 11.33 -22.72 9.07
CA ALA A 69 12.27 -22.54 7.97
C ALA A 69 11.58 -21.91 6.76
N ALA A 70 12.37 -21.20 5.95
CA ALA A 70 11.94 -20.73 4.64
C ALA A 70 12.09 -21.86 3.62
N THR A 71 10.95 -22.43 3.18
CA THR A 71 10.93 -23.42 2.10
C THR A 71 10.79 -22.73 0.74
N PRO A 72 11.18 -23.37 -0.38
CA PRO A 72 10.96 -22.84 -1.72
C PRO A 72 9.48 -22.47 -1.98
N ASP A 73 8.54 -23.32 -1.56
CA ASP A 73 7.10 -23.06 -1.72
C ASP A 73 6.64 -21.85 -0.91
N LEU A 74 7.15 -21.70 0.33
CA LEU A 74 6.86 -20.54 1.17
C LEU A 74 7.39 -19.24 0.52
N LEU A 75 8.58 -19.29 -0.04
CA LEU A 75 9.19 -18.14 -0.74
C LEU A 75 8.43 -17.80 -2.02
N ALA A 76 8.07 -18.79 -2.84
CA ALA A 76 7.27 -18.58 -4.05
C ALA A 76 5.92 -17.97 -3.72
N ARG A 77 5.24 -18.49 -2.70
CA ARG A 77 3.98 -17.93 -2.19
C ARG A 77 4.17 -16.50 -1.68
N GLY A 78 5.25 -16.25 -0.95
CA GLY A 78 5.59 -14.91 -0.44
C GLY A 78 5.83 -13.91 -1.57
N GLN A 79 6.54 -14.31 -2.61
CA GLN A 79 6.80 -13.51 -3.80
C GLN A 79 5.50 -13.14 -4.52
N GLU A 80 4.64 -14.14 -4.77
CA GLU A 80 3.34 -13.92 -5.39
C GLU A 80 2.51 -12.89 -4.60
N ARG A 81 2.37 -13.09 -3.29
CA ARG A 81 1.56 -12.21 -2.43
C ARG A 81 2.17 -10.83 -2.24
N TYR A 82 3.49 -10.75 -2.13
CA TYR A 82 4.21 -9.49 -2.11
C TYR A 82 3.99 -8.70 -3.41
N GLY A 83 4.04 -9.36 -4.56
CA GLY A 83 3.78 -8.77 -5.86
C GLY A 83 2.41 -8.09 -5.94
N VAL A 84 1.39 -8.74 -5.38
CA VAL A 84 0.01 -8.23 -5.41
C VAL A 84 -0.21 -7.09 -4.42
N PHE A 85 0.20 -7.25 -3.16
CA PHE A 85 -0.21 -6.37 -2.07
C PHE A 85 0.84 -5.32 -1.68
N CYS A 86 2.12 -5.59 -1.90
CA CYS A 86 3.21 -4.79 -1.33
C CYS A 86 3.95 -3.96 -2.38
N THR A 87 4.19 -4.54 -3.57
CA THR A 87 4.94 -3.90 -4.68
C THR A 87 4.40 -2.54 -5.08
N PRO A 88 3.08 -2.26 -5.10
CA PRO A 88 2.58 -0.95 -5.50
C PRO A 88 3.16 0.21 -4.70
N CYS A 89 3.48 0.01 -3.43
CA CYS A 89 4.08 1.01 -2.55
C CYS A 89 5.58 0.76 -2.30
N HIS A 90 5.96 -0.51 -2.03
CA HIS A 90 7.31 -0.84 -1.61
C HIS A 90 8.29 -1.09 -2.77
N GLY A 91 7.80 -1.22 -4.00
CA GLY A 91 8.61 -1.59 -5.16
C GLY A 91 8.97 -3.07 -5.20
N GLY A 92 9.43 -3.57 -6.34
CA GLY A 92 9.77 -4.98 -6.52
C GLY A 92 10.94 -5.45 -5.66
N ALA A 93 11.92 -4.56 -5.44
CA ALA A 93 13.08 -4.81 -4.60
C ALA A 93 12.90 -4.36 -3.14
N GLY A 94 11.80 -3.71 -2.80
CA GLY A 94 11.54 -3.24 -1.45
C GLY A 94 12.22 -1.92 -1.08
N HIS A 95 12.60 -1.12 -2.07
CA HIS A 95 13.26 0.19 -1.87
C HIS A 95 12.29 1.32 -1.55
N GLY A 96 10.98 1.05 -1.53
CA GLY A 96 9.97 2.08 -1.31
C GLY A 96 9.75 3.00 -2.53
N ASP A 97 9.98 2.49 -3.71
CA ASP A 97 9.90 3.18 -5.01
C ASP A 97 8.75 2.64 -5.87
N GLY A 98 7.71 2.14 -5.25
CA GLY A 98 6.55 1.61 -5.96
C GLY A 98 5.76 2.69 -6.72
N MET A 99 5.00 2.27 -7.71
CA MET A 99 4.22 3.14 -8.61
C MET A 99 3.35 4.17 -7.88
N ILE A 100 2.80 3.84 -6.72
CA ILE A 100 1.97 4.74 -5.91
C ILE A 100 2.81 5.89 -5.34
N VAL A 101 4.06 5.61 -4.97
CA VAL A 101 5.01 6.63 -4.48
C VAL A 101 5.39 7.59 -5.59
N GLU A 102 5.62 7.09 -6.81
CA GLU A 102 5.87 7.94 -7.98
C GLU A 102 4.70 8.88 -8.29
N ARG A 103 3.50 8.53 -7.84
CA ARG A 103 2.28 9.35 -7.97
C ARG A 103 2.00 10.25 -6.76
N GLY A 104 2.98 10.43 -5.87
CA GLY A 104 2.92 11.38 -4.75
C GLY A 104 2.52 10.80 -3.40
N TYR A 105 2.39 9.48 -3.26
CA TYR A 105 2.18 8.88 -1.94
C TYR A 105 3.47 8.91 -1.11
N PRO A 106 3.41 9.07 0.22
CA PRO A 106 4.59 9.06 1.06
C PRO A 106 5.42 7.79 0.89
N ARG A 107 6.72 7.99 0.66
CA ARG A 107 7.65 6.88 0.44
C ARG A 107 7.81 6.04 1.71
N PRO A 108 7.54 4.72 1.67
CA PRO A 108 7.83 3.83 2.77
C PRO A 108 9.36 3.64 2.92
N PRO A 109 9.85 3.31 4.13
CA PRO A 109 11.26 3.01 4.32
C PRO A 109 11.68 1.79 3.49
N SER A 110 12.90 1.81 2.96
CA SER A 110 13.48 0.66 2.28
C SER A 110 13.66 -0.50 3.26
N PHE A 111 13.35 -1.72 2.85
CA PHE A 111 13.61 -2.90 3.67
C PHE A 111 15.10 -3.14 3.93
N ASP A 112 15.97 -2.53 3.12
CA ASP A 112 17.41 -2.64 3.28
C ASP A 112 18.01 -1.70 4.34
N GLU A 113 17.21 -0.82 4.95
CA GLU A 113 17.67 -0.03 6.09
C GLU A 113 18.20 -0.91 7.22
N ALA A 114 19.34 -0.54 7.82
CA ALA A 114 19.97 -1.30 8.92
C ALA A 114 18.99 -1.62 10.05
N ARG A 115 18.13 -0.67 10.39
CA ARG A 115 17.08 -0.83 11.39
C ARG A 115 16.11 -1.96 11.04
N LEU A 116 15.70 -2.07 9.77
CA LEU A 116 14.75 -3.09 9.31
C LEU A 116 15.43 -4.43 9.09
N ARG A 117 16.69 -4.46 8.66
CA ARG A 117 17.47 -5.71 8.62
C ARG A 117 17.63 -6.33 10.00
N ALA A 118 17.85 -5.51 11.02
CA ALA A 118 17.98 -5.95 12.42
C ALA A 118 16.64 -6.27 13.10
N ALA A 119 15.51 -5.80 12.57
CA ALA A 119 14.21 -6.02 13.18
C ALA A 119 13.82 -7.51 13.16
N PRO A 120 13.13 -8.05 14.18
CA PRO A 120 12.67 -9.44 14.16
C PRO A 120 11.61 -9.68 13.09
N ALA A 121 11.47 -10.90 12.58
CA ALA A 121 10.46 -11.27 11.58
C ALA A 121 9.04 -10.89 12.04
N ARG A 122 8.76 -11.04 13.31
CA ARG A 122 7.48 -10.67 13.94
C ARG A 122 7.12 -9.21 13.72
N HIS A 123 8.10 -8.30 13.69
CA HIS A 123 7.88 -6.89 13.42
C HIS A 123 7.18 -6.66 12.06
N PHE A 124 7.63 -7.33 11.01
CA PHE A 124 7.00 -7.23 9.69
C PHE A 124 5.59 -7.81 9.68
N TYR A 125 5.42 -8.96 10.32
CA TYR A 125 4.11 -9.59 10.46
C TYR A 125 3.10 -8.67 11.15
N ASP A 126 3.51 -8.03 12.25
CA ASP A 126 2.65 -7.13 13.02
C ASP A 126 2.32 -5.85 12.24
N VAL A 127 3.30 -5.29 11.51
CA VAL A 127 3.08 -4.13 10.63
C VAL A 127 2.11 -4.47 9.49
N ILE A 128 2.25 -5.63 8.85
CA ILE A 128 1.29 -6.08 7.83
C ILE A 128 -0.11 -6.25 8.44
N THR A 129 -0.19 -6.77 9.65
CA THR A 129 -1.46 -7.06 10.32
C THR A 129 -2.19 -5.79 10.75
N HIS A 130 -1.49 -4.86 11.41
CA HIS A 130 -2.10 -3.72 12.10
C HIS A 130 -1.88 -2.38 11.38
N GLY A 131 -1.02 -2.37 10.36
CA GLY A 131 -0.56 -1.14 9.74
C GLY A 131 0.46 -0.38 10.59
N ARG A 132 1.04 0.68 10.03
CA ARG A 132 1.93 1.59 10.74
C ARG A 132 2.00 2.94 10.01
N GLY A 133 1.74 4.04 10.73
CA GLY A 133 1.73 5.38 10.13
C GLY A 133 0.72 5.48 8.98
N THR A 134 1.17 5.77 7.78
CA THR A 134 0.33 5.84 6.59
C THR A 134 -0.01 4.48 5.97
N MET A 135 0.71 3.41 6.36
CA MET A 135 0.41 2.06 5.91
C MET A 135 -0.83 1.52 6.62
N LEU A 136 -1.88 1.24 5.86
CA LEU A 136 -3.12 0.66 6.38
C LEU A 136 -2.92 -0.82 6.77
N PRO A 137 -3.76 -1.36 7.69
CA PRO A 137 -3.75 -2.76 8.04
C PRO A 137 -4.21 -3.65 6.88
N TYR A 138 -3.50 -4.74 6.65
CA TYR A 138 -3.80 -5.72 5.60
C TYR A 138 -4.44 -7.02 6.13
N ALA A 139 -4.85 -7.03 7.40
CA ALA A 139 -5.42 -8.22 8.02
C ALA A 139 -6.62 -8.79 7.27
N ALA A 140 -7.46 -7.92 6.69
CA ALA A 140 -8.66 -8.33 5.96
C ALA A 140 -8.36 -8.92 4.56
N GLN A 141 -7.23 -8.54 3.94
CA GLN A 141 -6.86 -8.92 2.57
C GLN A 141 -5.86 -10.06 2.52
N VAL A 142 -4.98 -10.14 3.53
CA VAL A 142 -3.86 -11.09 3.57
C VAL A 142 -4.04 -12.06 4.74
N PRO A 143 -4.35 -13.34 4.48
CA PRO A 143 -4.48 -14.35 5.52
C PRO A 143 -3.19 -14.51 6.36
N PRO A 144 -3.27 -14.97 7.62
CA PRO A 144 -2.12 -15.09 8.51
C PRO A 144 -0.94 -15.89 7.95
N ALA A 145 -1.23 -17.00 7.26
CA ALA A 145 -0.18 -17.82 6.63
C ALA A 145 0.55 -17.05 5.50
N ASP A 146 -0.21 -16.30 4.69
CA ASP A 146 0.35 -15.48 3.61
C ASP A 146 1.19 -14.31 4.15
N ARG A 147 0.84 -13.75 5.33
CA ARG A 147 1.68 -12.74 5.99
C ARG A 147 3.06 -13.29 6.33
N TRP A 148 3.13 -14.53 6.84
CA TRP A 148 4.41 -15.18 7.10
C TRP A 148 5.19 -15.49 5.82
N ALA A 149 4.50 -15.88 4.75
CA ALA A 149 5.13 -16.08 3.45
C ALA A 149 5.72 -14.76 2.91
N ILE A 150 4.99 -13.64 3.00
CA ILE A 150 5.48 -12.31 2.64
C ILE A 150 6.70 -11.93 3.49
N VAL A 151 6.67 -12.18 4.80
CA VAL A 151 7.82 -11.93 5.69
C VAL A 151 9.05 -12.73 5.26
N ALA A 152 8.87 -14.01 4.90
CA ALA A 152 9.96 -14.85 4.40
C ALA A 152 10.55 -14.26 3.11
N TYR A 153 9.71 -13.80 2.19
CA TYR A 153 10.15 -13.17 0.95
C TYR A 153 10.87 -11.82 1.20
N ILE A 154 10.39 -10.98 2.12
CA ILE A 154 11.10 -9.75 2.52
C ILE A 154 12.49 -10.08 3.04
N ARG A 155 12.65 -11.16 3.82
CA ARG A 155 13.97 -11.61 4.29
C ARG A 155 14.87 -12.06 3.13
N ALA A 156 14.31 -12.73 2.13
CA ALA A 156 15.05 -13.10 0.93
C ALA A 156 15.49 -11.86 0.13
N LEU A 157 14.63 -10.83 0.00
CA LEU A 157 15.00 -9.55 -0.62
C LEU A 157 16.16 -8.87 0.13
N GLN A 158 16.08 -8.80 1.46
CA GLN A 158 17.15 -8.22 2.29
C GLN A 158 18.47 -8.98 2.12
N LEU A 159 18.42 -10.32 2.06
CA LEU A 159 19.59 -11.16 1.86
C LEU A 159 20.18 -10.95 0.47
N SER A 160 19.36 -10.94 -0.58
CA SER A 160 19.83 -10.80 -1.97
C SER A 160 20.54 -9.48 -2.23
N GLN A 161 20.12 -8.40 -1.56
CA GLN A 161 20.73 -7.07 -1.71
C GLN A 161 22.03 -6.90 -0.92
N GLY A 162 22.22 -7.67 0.13
CA GLY A 162 23.42 -7.66 0.96
C GLY A 162 24.41 -8.79 0.69
N ALA A 163 24.04 -9.78 -0.14
CA ALA A 163 24.86 -10.94 -0.41
C ALA A 163 26.04 -10.59 -1.36
N THR A 164 27.23 -11.07 -1.02
CA THR A 164 28.37 -11.06 -1.93
C THR A 164 28.42 -12.38 -2.69
N LEU A 165 28.96 -12.39 -3.92
CA LEU A 165 29.16 -13.62 -4.70
C LEU A 165 29.94 -14.67 -3.91
N ALA A 166 30.89 -14.25 -3.08
CA ALA A 166 31.67 -15.13 -2.23
C ALA A 166 30.87 -15.85 -1.15
N ALA A 167 29.73 -15.30 -0.75
CA ALA A 167 28.84 -15.90 0.26
C ALA A 167 27.89 -16.96 -0.32
N LEU A 168 27.80 -17.07 -1.65
CA LEU A 168 26.96 -18.07 -2.31
C LEU A 168 27.65 -19.44 -2.33
N PRO A 169 26.88 -20.55 -2.27
CA PRO A 169 27.39 -21.88 -2.59
C PRO A 169 28.04 -21.92 -3.97
N GLU A 170 29.03 -22.81 -4.15
CA GLU A 170 29.79 -22.89 -5.42
C GLU A 170 28.89 -23.12 -6.63
N GLU A 171 27.91 -24.00 -6.49
CA GLU A 171 26.92 -24.29 -7.53
C GLU A 171 26.09 -23.08 -7.96
N ASP A 172 25.78 -22.18 -7.04
CA ASP A 172 25.01 -20.96 -7.32
C ASP A 172 25.91 -19.86 -7.88
N ARG A 173 27.18 -19.80 -7.45
CA ARG A 173 28.18 -18.92 -8.07
C ARG A 173 28.39 -19.27 -9.55
N ALA A 174 28.46 -20.55 -9.86
CA ALA A 174 28.60 -21.00 -11.25
C ALA A 174 27.38 -20.61 -12.10
N LYS A 175 26.16 -20.72 -11.55
CA LYS A 175 24.91 -20.28 -12.24
C LYS A 175 24.90 -18.77 -12.49
N VAL A 176 25.32 -17.97 -11.50
CA VAL A 176 25.41 -16.50 -11.63
C VAL A 176 26.48 -16.12 -12.64
N ALA A 177 27.63 -16.79 -12.64
CA ALA A 177 28.69 -16.56 -13.62
C ALA A 177 28.26 -16.94 -15.04
N ALA A 178 27.45 -17.98 -15.19
CA ALA A 178 26.91 -18.43 -16.49
C ALA A 178 25.72 -17.56 -16.97
N ALA A 179 25.02 -16.88 -16.08
CA ALA A 179 24.02 -15.88 -16.42
C ALA A 179 24.76 -14.62 -16.89
N GLU A 180 25.08 -14.57 -18.19
CA GLU A 180 25.62 -13.35 -18.79
C GLU A 180 24.77 -12.15 -18.41
N PRO A 181 25.34 -11.01 -18.02
CA PRO A 181 24.58 -9.81 -17.82
C PRO A 181 23.86 -9.53 -19.13
N THR A 182 22.54 -9.62 -19.14
CA THR A 182 21.74 -9.06 -20.23
C THR A 182 22.20 -7.62 -20.34
N THR A 183 23.03 -7.34 -21.32
CA THR A 183 23.54 -6.01 -21.60
C THR A 183 22.34 -5.08 -21.63
N ALA A 184 22.20 -4.28 -20.60
CA ALA A 184 21.31 -3.14 -20.63
C ALA A 184 21.70 -2.40 -21.91
N LYS A 185 20.81 -2.40 -22.91
CA LYS A 185 20.97 -1.59 -24.11
C LYS A 185 21.29 -0.20 -23.62
N SER A 186 22.52 0.23 -23.88
CA SER A 186 23.01 1.54 -23.48
C SER A 186 21.99 2.56 -23.96
N ALA A 187 21.63 3.50 -23.09
CA ALA A 187 20.75 4.63 -23.44
C ALA A 187 21.27 5.41 -24.67
N THR A 188 22.49 5.18 -25.08
CA THR A 188 23.16 5.73 -26.27
C THR A 188 22.57 5.19 -27.58
N ASP A 189 21.98 3.98 -27.59
CA ASP A 189 21.46 3.37 -28.83
C ASP A 189 20.02 3.85 -29.15
N LEU A 190 19.34 4.53 -28.22
CA LEU A 190 18.02 5.08 -28.43
C LEU A 190 18.06 6.51 -29.01
N GLU A 191 19.21 7.18 -29.00
CA GLU A 191 19.35 8.56 -29.48
C GLU A 191 19.66 8.66 -30.99
N SER A 192 19.96 7.53 -31.65
CA SER A 192 20.36 7.52 -33.06
C SER A 192 19.25 7.20 -34.07
N THR A 193 17.97 7.03 -33.63
CA THR A 193 16.89 6.60 -34.54
C THR A 193 15.72 7.58 -34.61
N ASP A 194 15.90 8.88 -34.32
CA ASP A 194 14.88 9.90 -34.64
C ASP A 194 15.31 10.77 -35.82
N PRO A 195 14.82 10.47 -37.07
CA PRO A 195 15.13 11.28 -38.25
C PRO A 195 14.35 12.60 -38.33
N GLN A 196 13.55 12.97 -37.31
CA GLN A 196 12.67 14.14 -37.37
C GLN A 196 13.16 15.38 -36.60
N ARG A 197 14.37 15.36 -35.98
CA ARG A 197 14.84 16.51 -35.19
C ARG A 197 15.53 17.61 -35.99
N THR A 198 15.55 17.57 -37.32
CA THR A 198 16.29 18.56 -38.15
C THR A 198 15.40 19.56 -38.84
N LYS A 199 14.16 19.81 -38.38
CA LYS A 199 13.35 20.93 -38.94
C LYS A 199 12.51 21.59 -37.84
N ARG A 200 13.15 22.46 -37.06
CA ARG A 200 12.56 23.68 -36.49
C ARG A 200 13.66 24.63 -36.05
#